data_9b9b47e3c42bb32f703e5cd032310f30
#
_entry.id   9b9b47e3c42bb32f703e5cd032310f30
#
_cell.length_a   1.000
_cell.length_b   1.000
_cell.length_c   1.000
_cell.angle_alpha   90.00
_cell.angle_beta   90.00
_cell.angle_gamma   90.00
#
_symmetry.space_group_name_H-M   'P 1'
#
loop_
_entity.id
_entity.type
_entity.pdbx_description
1 polymer ?
#
loop_
_entity_poly.entity_id
_entity_poly.type
_entity_poly.pdbx_seq_one_letter_code
_entity_poly.pdbx_strand_id
1 'polypeptide(L)'
;VVDLLACGIDPERAVVFVQSDVPEHTELAWILGAMTPLGWLERVPTFKEKAAQHPDHINLGLLGYPVLQTADIIIYKAEAVPVGEDQLPHLELAREIVRRFNHQFGPVFPEPQAIVTRETARIMSLTEPEKKMSKSLGPDSYVALADEPDEVRRKLRRAVTDVGPRPDGEMSPGVRNLFGLLEIFGSPDEYRTLRQQYDAGTLRYVELKDTLAEALIRHLEPIRLRRAELAGDRRRPRAILDAGAERAPPVGRATLDEGRRAIGVGLAFPGRPGWGGGPAARGPRSPCTTSGGHRTCCFTWS
;
A
#
# COMPACT_ATOMS: atom_id res chain seq x y z
N VAL A 1 -12.16 0.40 -0.92
CA VAL A 1 -12.65 -0.50 0.15
C VAL A 1 -13.15 -1.81 -0.44
N VAL A 2 -14.13 -1.78 -1.37
CA VAL A 2 -14.70 -3.01 -1.98
C VAL A 2 -13.59 -3.92 -2.52
N ASP A 3 -12.61 -3.40 -3.25
CA ASP A 3 -11.50 -4.19 -3.80
C ASP A 3 -10.62 -4.82 -2.70
N LEU A 4 -10.34 -4.10 -1.62
CA LEU A 4 -9.58 -4.63 -0.48
C LEU A 4 -10.30 -5.81 0.19
N LEU A 5 -11.60 -5.65 0.45
CA LEU A 5 -12.42 -6.71 1.03
C LEU A 5 -12.55 -7.91 0.08
N ALA A 6 -12.67 -7.65 -1.23
CA ALA A 6 -12.71 -8.69 -2.24
C ALA A 6 -11.41 -9.50 -2.31
N CYS A 7 -10.26 -8.84 -2.14
CA CYS A 7 -8.94 -9.47 -2.07
C CYS A 7 -8.67 -10.22 -0.74
N GLY A 8 -9.63 -10.23 0.19
CA GLY A 8 -9.53 -11.05 1.40
C GLY A 8 -9.14 -10.31 2.68
N ILE A 9 -9.10 -8.96 2.67
CA ILE A 9 -8.99 -8.22 3.93
C ILE A 9 -10.22 -8.53 4.79
N ASP A 10 -9.97 -9.11 5.96
CA ASP A 10 -10.99 -9.47 6.94
C ASP A 10 -11.20 -8.31 7.94
N PRO A 11 -12.36 -7.64 7.94
CA PRO A 11 -12.61 -6.51 8.83
C PRO A 11 -12.69 -6.88 10.31
N GLU A 12 -12.89 -8.17 10.66
CA GLU A 12 -12.81 -8.65 12.04
C GLU A 12 -11.35 -8.67 12.54
N ARG A 13 -10.40 -8.91 11.64
CA ARG A 13 -8.97 -9.00 11.94
C ARG A 13 -8.20 -7.72 11.67
N ALA A 14 -8.66 -6.91 10.72
CA ALA A 14 -8.05 -5.66 10.31
C ALA A 14 -9.01 -4.48 10.52
N VAL A 15 -8.49 -3.34 10.95
CA VAL A 15 -9.28 -2.10 11.04
C VAL A 15 -9.17 -1.37 9.71
N VAL A 16 -10.29 -1.23 8.99
CA VAL A 16 -10.37 -0.52 7.72
C VAL A 16 -11.17 0.77 7.96
N PHE A 17 -10.56 1.91 7.71
CA PHE A 17 -11.17 3.23 7.97
C PHE A 17 -10.71 4.26 6.94
N VAL A 18 -11.38 5.40 6.88
CA VAL A 18 -10.96 6.54 6.08
C VAL A 18 -10.03 7.42 6.92
N GLN A 19 -8.85 7.76 6.40
CA GLN A 19 -7.84 8.54 7.14
C GLN A 19 -8.41 9.86 7.69
N SER A 20 -9.25 10.55 6.91
CA SER A 20 -9.85 11.83 7.30
C SER A 20 -10.81 11.74 8.50
N ASP A 21 -11.28 10.52 8.82
CA ASP A 21 -12.16 10.30 9.98
C ASP A 21 -11.36 10.21 11.30
N VAL A 22 -10.02 10.28 11.21
CA VAL A 22 -9.09 10.24 12.34
C VAL A 22 -8.16 11.47 12.29
N PRO A 23 -8.61 12.64 12.77
CA PRO A 23 -7.86 13.89 12.67
C PRO A 23 -6.52 13.88 13.41
N GLU A 24 -6.32 12.95 14.33
CA GLU A 24 -5.08 12.74 15.07
C GLU A 24 -3.88 12.52 14.15
N HIS A 25 -4.08 11.96 12.94
CA HIS A 25 -3.04 11.80 11.91
C HIS A 25 -2.44 13.15 11.51
N THR A 26 -3.30 14.13 11.24
CA THR A 26 -2.84 15.45 10.77
C THR A 26 -2.17 16.24 11.88
N GLU A 27 -2.61 16.09 13.13
CA GLU A 27 -1.96 16.74 14.25
C GLU A 27 -0.57 16.13 14.52
N LEU A 28 -0.46 14.80 14.51
CA LEU A 28 0.85 14.16 14.64
C LEU A 28 1.77 14.55 13.48
N ALA A 29 1.26 14.59 12.25
CA ALA A 29 2.03 15.03 11.08
C ALA A 29 2.56 16.45 11.26
N TRP A 30 1.76 17.37 11.82
CA TRP A 30 2.21 18.74 12.10
C TRP A 30 3.33 18.79 13.14
N ILE A 31 3.20 18.02 14.23
CA ILE A 31 4.23 17.90 15.27
C ILE A 31 5.54 17.39 14.67
N LEU A 32 5.48 16.31 13.89
CA LEU A 32 6.63 15.73 13.22
C LEU A 32 7.22 16.69 12.18
N GLY A 33 6.37 17.41 11.44
CA GLY A 33 6.77 18.39 10.43
C GLY A 33 7.59 19.54 11.02
N ALA A 34 7.23 20.00 12.22
CA ALA A 34 7.94 21.07 12.91
C ALA A 34 9.40 20.71 13.27
N MET A 35 9.73 19.42 13.30
CA MET A 35 11.08 18.95 13.61
C MET A 35 11.81 18.27 12.43
N THR A 36 11.11 18.04 11.32
CA THR A 36 11.69 17.39 10.13
C THR A 36 12.44 18.42 9.28
N PRO A 37 13.76 18.25 9.03
CA PRO A 37 14.50 19.15 8.18
C PRO A 37 13.98 19.18 6.74
N LEU A 38 13.79 20.36 6.16
CA LEU A 38 13.30 20.55 4.80
C LEU A 38 14.10 19.75 3.77
N GLY A 39 15.43 19.77 3.87
CA GLY A 39 16.30 19.04 2.94
C GLY A 39 16.15 17.51 2.98
N TRP A 40 15.50 16.93 4.00
CA TRP A 40 15.16 15.52 3.99
C TRP A 40 14.00 15.26 3.02
N LEU A 41 13.00 16.11 3.04
CA LEU A 41 11.81 16.01 2.19
C LEU A 41 12.15 16.26 0.72
N GLU A 42 13.00 17.26 0.45
CA GLU A 42 13.48 17.55 -0.91
C GLU A 42 14.30 16.43 -1.55
N ARG A 43 14.93 15.57 -0.73
CA ARG A 43 15.70 14.42 -1.23
C ARG A 43 14.85 13.21 -1.59
N VAL A 44 13.58 13.15 -1.17
CA VAL A 44 12.69 12.04 -1.49
C VAL A 44 12.52 11.92 -3.01
N PRO A 45 12.81 10.75 -3.62
CA PRO A 45 12.77 10.57 -5.08
C PRO A 45 11.42 10.98 -5.69
N THR A 46 10.32 10.56 -5.07
CA THR A 46 8.97 10.86 -5.57
C THR A 46 8.66 12.35 -5.56
N PHE A 47 9.19 13.13 -4.61
CA PHE A 47 9.05 14.59 -4.62
C PHE A 47 9.74 15.17 -5.86
N LYS A 48 11.00 14.76 -6.14
CA LYS A 48 11.76 15.22 -7.30
C LYS A 48 11.07 14.90 -8.62
N GLU A 49 10.57 13.67 -8.74
CA GLU A 49 9.85 13.21 -9.93
C GLU A 49 8.58 14.02 -10.19
N LYS A 50 7.73 14.19 -9.14
CA LYS A 50 6.48 14.95 -9.26
C LYS A 50 6.72 16.44 -9.47
N ALA A 51 7.73 17.02 -8.82
CA ALA A 51 8.12 18.41 -9.01
C ALA A 51 8.62 18.68 -10.45
N ALA A 52 9.34 17.72 -11.04
CA ALA A 52 9.78 17.82 -12.42
C ALA A 52 8.62 17.65 -13.42
N GLN A 53 7.65 16.78 -13.13
CA GLN A 53 6.47 16.53 -13.98
C GLN A 53 5.46 17.68 -13.94
N HIS A 54 5.31 18.35 -12.78
CA HIS A 54 4.30 19.37 -12.53
C HIS A 54 4.88 20.57 -11.78
N PRO A 55 5.77 21.37 -12.40
CA PRO A 55 6.49 22.47 -11.74
C PRO A 55 5.55 23.54 -11.18
N ASP A 56 4.38 23.75 -11.81
CA ASP A 56 3.39 24.75 -11.40
C ASP A 56 2.52 24.28 -10.21
N HIS A 57 2.63 23.03 -9.79
CA HIS A 57 1.83 22.45 -8.72
C HIS A 57 2.66 22.04 -7.48
N ILE A 58 3.87 22.59 -7.33
CA ILE A 58 4.68 22.39 -6.13
C ILE A 58 4.07 23.18 -4.97
N ASN A 59 3.57 22.46 -3.99
CA ASN A 59 2.94 23.04 -2.81
C ASN A 59 3.38 22.31 -1.53
N LEU A 60 2.99 22.85 -0.36
CA LEU A 60 3.34 22.29 0.94
C LEU A 60 2.86 20.83 1.10
N GLY A 61 1.69 20.51 0.55
CA GLY A 61 1.17 19.15 0.60
C GLY A 61 2.05 18.16 -0.15
N LEU A 62 2.53 18.52 -1.36
CA LEU A 62 3.45 17.70 -2.14
C LEU A 62 4.80 17.51 -1.43
N LEU A 63 5.28 18.52 -0.73
CA LEU A 63 6.52 18.43 0.05
C LEU A 63 6.33 17.66 1.35
N GLY A 64 5.20 17.89 2.05
CA GLY A 64 4.94 17.39 3.40
C GLY A 64 4.26 16.03 3.51
N TYR A 65 3.70 15.46 2.40
CA TYR A 65 2.98 14.18 2.49
C TYR A 65 3.82 13.03 3.06
N PRO A 66 5.16 12.95 2.91
CA PRO A 66 5.93 11.88 3.53
C PRO A 66 5.94 11.96 5.07
N VAL A 67 5.76 13.16 5.63
CA VAL A 67 5.60 13.34 7.07
C VAL A 67 4.24 12.86 7.53
N LEU A 68 3.17 13.14 6.74
CA LEU A 68 1.84 12.61 7.01
C LEU A 68 1.84 11.08 6.93
N GLN A 69 2.50 10.50 5.93
CA GLN A 69 2.67 9.04 5.83
C GLN A 69 3.41 8.47 7.05
N THR A 70 4.43 9.17 7.53
CA THR A 70 5.12 8.78 8.78
C THR A 70 4.14 8.77 9.95
N ALA A 71 3.32 9.82 10.10
CA ALA A 71 2.31 9.89 11.14
C ALA A 71 1.27 8.76 11.02
N ASP A 72 0.81 8.43 9.81
CA ASP A 72 -0.12 7.32 9.54
C ASP A 72 0.42 5.97 10.07
N ILE A 73 1.72 5.76 9.92
CA ILE A 73 2.39 4.53 10.36
C ILE A 73 2.56 4.51 11.88
N ILE A 74 3.15 5.56 12.45
CA ILE A 74 3.61 5.53 13.84
C ILE A 74 2.50 5.81 14.85
N ILE A 75 1.39 6.43 14.44
CA ILE A 75 0.26 6.72 15.32
C ILE A 75 -0.37 5.43 15.88
N TYR A 76 -0.28 4.33 15.14
CA TYR A 76 -0.69 2.99 15.57
C TYR A 76 0.46 2.14 16.11
N LYS A 77 1.66 2.73 16.29
CA LYS A 77 2.88 2.05 16.70
C LYS A 77 3.16 0.81 15.84
N ALA A 78 2.96 0.93 14.53
CA ALA A 78 3.19 -0.15 13.59
C ALA A 78 4.67 -0.52 13.56
N GLU A 79 4.98 -1.78 13.88
CA GLU A 79 6.34 -2.33 13.85
C GLU A 79 6.71 -2.82 12.45
N ALA A 80 5.72 -3.23 11.65
CA ALA A 80 5.90 -3.80 10.33
C ALA A 80 4.92 -3.19 9.33
N VAL A 81 5.42 -2.77 8.17
CA VAL A 81 4.64 -2.11 7.12
C VAL A 81 4.84 -2.85 5.80
N PRO A 82 3.80 -3.51 5.25
CA PRO A 82 3.88 -4.12 3.93
C PRO A 82 3.91 -3.03 2.86
N VAL A 83 4.98 -3.01 2.07
CA VAL A 83 5.22 -1.97 1.05
C VAL A 83 5.83 -2.55 -0.21
N GLY A 84 5.60 -1.89 -1.35
CA GLY A 84 6.38 -2.09 -2.56
C GLY A 84 7.79 -1.48 -2.43
N GLU A 85 8.72 -1.91 -3.27
CA GLU A 85 10.11 -1.39 -3.28
C GLU A 85 10.17 0.12 -3.48
N ASP A 86 9.23 0.69 -4.24
CA ASP A 86 9.11 2.13 -4.49
C ASP A 86 8.80 2.94 -3.22
N GLN A 87 8.29 2.31 -2.17
CA GLN A 87 7.97 2.95 -0.88
C GLN A 87 9.11 2.86 0.15
N LEU A 88 10.18 2.11 -0.14
CA LEU A 88 11.33 2.00 0.77
C LEU A 88 11.95 3.34 1.16
N PRO A 89 12.13 4.31 0.23
CA PRO A 89 12.65 5.64 0.59
C PRO A 89 11.77 6.40 1.58
N HIS A 90 10.43 6.26 1.45
CA HIS A 90 9.50 6.89 2.39
C HIS A 90 9.56 6.25 3.78
N LEU A 91 9.71 4.92 3.83
CA LEU A 91 9.81 4.21 5.10
C LEU A 91 11.14 4.50 5.81
N GLU A 92 12.25 4.66 5.06
CA GLU A 92 13.51 5.08 5.66
C GLU A 92 13.42 6.51 6.20
N LEU A 93 12.77 7.42 5.48
CA LEU A 93 12.48 8.76 6.03
C LEU A 93 11.64 8.68 7.31
N ALA A 94 10.63 7.81 7.36
CA ALA A 94 9.83 7.61 8.56
C ALA A 94 10.70 7.15 9.74
N ARG A 95 11.64 6.24 9.52
CA ARG A 95 12.60 5.77 10.53
C ARG A 95 13.55 6.90 11.00
N GLU A 96 14.04 7.72 10.06
CA GLU A 96 14.87 8.89 10.41
C GLU A 96 14.10 9.89 11.28
N ILE A 97 12.84 10.16 10.96
CA ILE A 97 11.96 11.05 11.74
C ILE A 97 11.73 10.46 13.14
N VAL A 98 11.44 9.15 13.23
CA VAL A 98 11.25 8.46 14.51
C VAL A 98 12.52 8.51 15.37
N ARG A 99 13.70 8.20 14.80
CA ARG A 99 14.99 8.28 15.51
C ARG A 99 15.24 9.68 16.04
N ARG A 100 14.98 10.71 15.21
CA ARG A 100 15.13 12.10 15.61
C ARG A 100 14.20 12.48 16.75
N PHE A 101 12.92 12.10 16.66
CA PHE A 101 11.95 12.33 17.74
C PHE A 101 12.38 11.66 19.03
N ASN A 102 12.67 10.35 18.97
CA ASN A 102 13.04 9.57 20.15
C ASN A 102 14.35 10.03 20.78
N HIS A 103 15.32 10.47 19.98
CA HIS A 103 16.58 11.04 20.48
C HIS A 103 16.33 12.36 21.23
N GLN A 104 15.42 13.19 20.76
CA GLN A 104 15.18 14.54 21.31
C GLN A 104 14.25 14.52 22.53
N PHE A 105 13.23 13.63 22.51
CA PHE A 105 12.12 13.66 23.47
C PHE A 105 11.93 12.37 24.26
N GLY A 106 12.75 11.36 24.03
CA GLY A 106 12.65 10.04 24.65
C GLY A 106 11.91 9.02 23.77
N PRO A 107 12.01 7.73 24.09
CA PRO A 107 11.49 6.62 23.29
C PRO A 107 9.95 6.57 23.35
N VAL A 108 9.29 7.09 22.34
CA VAL A 108 7.82 7.09 22.20
C VAL A 108 7.37 6.17 21.05
N PHE A 109 8.05 6.22 19.92
CA PHE A 109 7.64 5.52 18.70
C PHE A 109 8.58 4.36 18.36
N PRO A 110 8.06 3.17 18.01
CA PRO A 110 8.88 2.10 17.43
C PRO A 110 9.35 2.51 16.02
N GLU A 111 10.53 1.99 15.62
CA GLU A 111 11.00 2.14 14.24
C GLU A 111 10.29 1.13 13.34
N PRO A 112 9.54 1.58 12.31
CA PRO A 112 8.81 0.68 11.43
C PRO A 112 9.77 -0.11 10.52
N GLN A 113 9.48 -1.41 10.31
CA GLN A 113 10.23 -2.27 9.40
C GLN A 113 9.43 -2.50 8.10
N ALA A 114 10.13 -2.50 6.97
CA ALA A 114 9.52 -2.84 5.70
C ALA A 114 9.30 -4.35 5.57
N ILE A 115 8.09 -4.75 5.14
CA ILE A 115 7.84 -6.09 4.63
C ILE A 115 7.70 -5.97 3.12
N VAL A 116 8.71 -6.44 2.38
CA VAL A 116 8.71 -6.43 0.91
C VAL A 116 8.55 -7.87 0.42
N THR A 117 7.49 -8.12 -0.33
CA THR A 117 7.27 -9.41 -0.98
C THR A 117 8.05 -9.46 -2.29
N ARG A 118 9.09 -10.28 -2.35
CA ARG A 118 10.00 -10.35 -3.53
C ARG A 118 9.31 -10.87 -4.78
N GLU A 119 8.35 -11.77 -4.64
CA GLU A 119 7.68 -12.49 -5.74
C GLU A 119 6.77 -11.60 -6.59
N THR A 120 6.23 -10.52 -6.02
CA THR A 120 5.30 -9.61 -6.71
C THR A 120 5.83 -8.19 -6.86
N ALA A 121 7.08 -7.95 -6.49
CA ALA A 121 7.65 -6.61 -6.35
C ALA A 121 7.68 -5.83 -7.68
N ARG A 122 7.67 -6.49 -8.85
CA ARG A 122 7.85 -5.81 -10.12
C ARG A 122 7.08 -6.45 -11.27
N ILE A 123 5.76 -6.28 -11.27
CA ILE A 123 4.93 -6.64 -12.43
C ILE A 123 5.10 -5.56 -13.50
N MET A 124 5.47 -5.98 -14.72
CA MET A 124 5.74 -5.07 -15.83
C MET A 124 4.51 -4.88 -16.71
N SER A 125 4.48 -3.76 -17.43
CA SER A 125 3.39 -3.41 -18.34
C SER A 125 3.24 -4.43 -19.49
N LEU A 126 2.02 -4.70 -19.90
CA LEU A 126 1.74 -5.59 -21.03
C LEU A 126 2.12 -4.96 -22.36
N THR A 127 2.06 -3.63 -22.48
CA THR A 127 2.32 -2.88 -23.72
C THR A 127 3.74 -2.31 -23.75
N GLU A 128 4.34 -2.04 -22.61
CA GLU A 128 5.69 -1.49 -22.47
C GLU A 128 6.47 -2.30 -21.42
N PRO A 129 6.94 -3.51 -21.74
CA PRO A 129 7.45 -4.48 -20.78
C PRO A 129 8.73 -4.06 -20.05
N GLU A 130 9.35 -2.96 -20.44
CA GLU A 130 10.46 -2.34 -19.71
C GLU A 130 10.01 -1.36 -18.62
N LYS A 131 8.71 -0.98 -18.62
CA LYS A 131 8.12 -0.11 -17.63
C LYS A 131 7.25 -0.90 -16.64
N LYS A 132 7.20 -0.46 -15.38
CA LYS A 132 6.29 -1.02 -14.36
C LYS A 132 4.83 -0.90 -14.84
N MET A 133 4.02 -1.93 -14.58
CA MET A 133 2.57 -1.89 -14.83
C MET A 133 1.93 -0.70 -14.11
N SER A 134 1.25 0.15 -14.87
CA SER A 134 0.65 1.37 -14.36
C SER A 134 -0.57 1.78 -15.17
N LYS A 135 -1.60 2.30 -14.48
CA LYS A 135 -2.80 2.87 -15.14
C LYS A 135 -2.48 4.07 -16.03
N SER A 136 -1.41 4.80 -15.75
CA SER A 136 -0.96 5.96 -16.53
C SER A 136 -0.49 5.61 -17.95
N LEU A 137 -0.13 4.34 -18.20
CA LEU A 137 0.28 3.84 -19.53
C LEU A 137 -0.91 3.46 -20.43
N GLY A 138 -2.15 3.66 -19.95
CA GLY A 138 -3.38 3.35 -20.67
C GLY A 138 -4.00 1.99 -20.30
N PRO A 139 -5.25 1.76 -20.71
CA PRO A 139 -6.06 0.62 -20.23
C PRO A 139 -5.54 -0.75 -20.68
N ASP A 140 -4.80 -0.83 -21.78
CA ASP A 140 -4.23 -2.08 -22.30
C ASP A 140 -2.91 -2.47 -21.62
N SER A 141 -2.33 -1.58 -20.81
CA SER A 141 -1.03 -1.78 -20.15
C SER A 141 -1.09 -2.69 -18.92
N TYR A 142 -2.28 -2.91 -18.36
CA TYR A 142 -2.47 -3.64 -17.11
C TYR A 142 -3.73 -4.51 -17.13
N VAL A 143 -3.77 -5.52 -16.27
CA VAL A 143 -4.98 -6.28 -15.96
C VAL A 143 -5.55 -5.76 -14.63
N ALA A 144 -6.80 -5.30 -14.65
CA ALA A 144 -7.50 -4.88 -13.44
C ALA A 144 -8.16 -6.07 -12.74
N LEU A 145 -8.26 -6.01 -11.41
CA LEU A 145 -8.96 -7.04 -10.61
C LEU A 145 -10.43 -7.21 -11.00
N ALA A 146 -11.02 -6.18 -11.61
CA ALA A 146 -12.41 -6.15 -12.05
C ALA A 146 -12.59 -6.41 -13.55
N ASP A 147 -11.51 -6.72 -14.28
CA ASP A 147 -11.63 -7.02 -15.71
C ASP A 147 -12.45 -8.30 -15.91
N GLU A 148 -13.41 -8.23 -16.82
CA GLU A 148 -14.17 -9.40 -17.25
C GLU A 148 -13.27 -10.37 -18.05
N PRO A 149 -13.59 -11.68 -18.06
CA PRO A 149 -12.75 -12.68 -18.72
C PRO A 149 -12.35 -12.35 -20.16
N ASP A 150 -13.29 -11.82 -20.95
CA ASP A 150 -13.01 -11.46 -22.34
C ASP A 150 -12.08 -10.26 -22.46
N GLU A 151 -12.15 -9.34 -21.50
CA GLU A 151 -11.22 -8.21 -21.43
C GLU A 151 -9.80 -8.66 -21.07
N VAL A 152 -9.65 -9.60 -20.14
CA VAL A 152 -8.36 -10.21 -19.82
C VAL A 152 -7.75 -10.88 -21.05
N ARG A 153 -8.54 -11.70 -21.76
CA ARG A 153 -8.09 -12.36 -23.01
C ARG A 153 -7.68 -11.33 -24.06
N ARG A 154 -8.50 -10.29 -24.25
CA ARG A 154 -8.21 -9.23 -25.21
C ARG A 154 -6.89 -8.52 -24.92
N LYS A 155 -6.65 -8.14 -23.66
CA LYS A 155 -5.44 -7.46 -23.22
C LYS A 155 -4.21 -8.34 -23.39
N LEU A 156 -4.27 -9.61 -23.00
CA LEU A 156 -3.16 -10.55 -23.13
C LEU A 156 -2.84 -10.84 -24.60
N ARG A 157 -3.84 -10.95 -25.46
CA ARG A 157 -3.60 -11.12 -26.91
C ARG A 157 -2.82 -9.95 -27.51
N ARG A 158 -3.03 -8.71 -27.01
CA ARG A 158 -2.33 -7.50 -27.42
C ARG A 158 -0.99 -7.30 -26.74
N ALA A 159 -0.71 -8.03 -25.65
CA ALA A 159 0.55 -7.90 -24.94
C ALA A 159 1.76 -8.08 -25.87
N VAL A 160 2.78 -7.27 -25.64
CA VAL A 160 4.01 -7.30 -26.45
C VAL A 160 4.74 -8.62 -26.24
N THR A 161 5.14 -9.24 -27.35
CA THR A 161 6.03 -10.40 -27.43
C THR A 161 7.20 -10.09 -28.33
N ASP A 162 8.00 -11.07 -28.66
CA ASP A 162 9.11 -10.95 -29.59
C ASP A 162 8.67 -10.73 -31.03
N VAL A 163 9.58 -10.11 -31.79
CA VAL A 163 9.56 -10.04 -33.27
C VAL A 163 10.48 -11.13 -33.86
N GLY A 164 11.02 -12.05 -33.02
CA GLY A 164 11.90 -13.14 -33.39
C GLY A 164 12.93 -13.51 -32.32
N PRO A 165 13.64 -14.64 -32.46
CA PRO A 165 14.65 -15.07 -31.51
C PRO A 165 15.81 -14.07 -31.44
N ARG A 166 16.25 -13.71 -30.26
CA ARG A 166 17.40 -12.84 -30.05
C ARG A 166 18.70 -13.61 -30.32
N PRO A 167 19.73 -12.96 -30.91
CA PRO A 167 21.01 -13.60 -31.14
C PRO A 167 21.75 -14.07 -29.91
N ASP A 168 21.41 -13.50 -28.71
CA ASP A 168 22.00 -13.81 -27.42
C ASP A 168 21.32 -14.97 -26.69
N GLY A 169 20.22 -15.52 -27.22
CA GLY A 169 19.42 -16.56 -26.59
C GLY A 169 18.61 -16.13 -25.37
N GLU A 170 18.65 -14.83 -25.02
CA GLU A 170 17.85 -14.32 -23.90
C GLU A 170 16.39 -14.08 -24.30
N MET A 171 15.48 -14.22 -23.32
CA MET A 171 14.10 -13.79 -23.52
C MET A 171 14.00 -12.30 -23.72
N SER A 172 13.19 -11.86 -24.68
CA SER A 172 12.82 -10.44 -24.76
C SER A 172 12.09 -9.97 -23.52
N PRO A 173 12.09 -8.67 -23.23
CA PRO A 173 11.35 -8.11 -22.11
C PRO A 173 9.88 -8.51 -22.10
N GLY A 174 9.22 -8.55 -23.28
CA GLY A 174 7.81 -8.94 -23.39
C GLY A 174 7.57 -10.40 -23.04
N VAL A 175 8.36 -11.31 -23.59
CA VAL A 175 8.24 -12.76 -23.29
C VAL A 175 8.59 -13.04 -21.84
N ARG A 176 9.67 -12.43 -21.33
CA ARG A 176 10.06 -12.55 -19.92
C ARG A 176 8.94 -12.09 -18.98
N ASN A 177 8.25 -11.00 -19.30
CA ASN A 177 7.12 -10.51 -18.53
C ASN A 177 5.95 -11.50 -18.51
N LEU A 178 5.60 -12.07 -19.67
CA LEU A 178 4.52 -13.06 -19.74
C LEU A 178 4.87 -14.35 -18.98
N PHE A 179 6.10 -14.84 -19.05
CA PHE A 179 6.55 -15.96 -18.24
C PHE A 179 6.58 -15.65 -16.74
N GLY A 180 7.01 -14.43 -16.35
CA GLY A 180 6.96 -13.99 -14.96
C GLY A 180 5.53 -13.96 -14.41
N LEU A 181 4.56 -13.49 -15.20
CA LEU A 181 3.15 -13.55 -14.83
C LEU A 181 2.64 -14.99 -14.76
N LEU A 182 3.05 -15.86 -15.69
CA LEU A 182 2.66 -17.27 -15.67
C LEU A 182 3.26 -18.02 -14.48
N GLU A 183 4.46 -17.68 -14.04
CA GLU A 183 5.08 -18.22 -12.82
C GLU A 183 4.28 -17.89 -11.56
N ILE A 184 3.72 -16.67 -11.50
CA ILE A 184 2.92 -16.21 -10.34
C ILE A 184 1.51 -16.82 -10.36
N PHE A 185 0.84 -16.85 -11.52
CA PHE A 185 -0.59 -17.14 -11.63
C PHE A 185 -0.91 -18.50 -12.24
N GLY A 186 0.01 -19.10 -12.98
CA GLY A 186 -0.14 -20.40 -13.60
C GLY A 186 0.18 -21.55 -12.66
N SER A 187 -0.12 -22.77 -13.11
CA SER A 187 0.36 -23.97 -12.43
C SER A 187 1.83 -24.25 -12.78
N PRO A 188 2.59 -24.94 -11.91
CA PRO A 188 3.96 -25.35 -12.21
C PRO A 188 4.09 -26.17 -13.49
N ASP A 189 3.05 -26.94 -13.85
CA ASP A 189 3.05 -27.76 -15.07
C ASP A 189 2.83 -26.90 -16.33
N GLU A 190 1.91 -25.93 -16.29
CA GLU A 190 1.71 -24.97 -17.38
C GLU A 190 3.01 -24.20 -17.67
N TYR A 191 3.65 -23.69 -16.61
CA TYR A 191 4.93 -22.97 -16.74
C TYR A 191 6.02 -23.87 -17.37
N ARG A 192 6.18 -25.08 -16.82
CA ARG A 192 7.23 -26.03 -17.24
C ARG A 192 7.07 -26.43 -18.71
N THR A 193 5.84 -26.74 -19.11
CA THR A 193 5.53 -27.14 -20.49
C THR A 193 5.84 -26.03 -21.48
N LEU A 194 5.34 -24.80 -21.23
CA LEU A 194 5.57 -23.67 -22.12
C LEU A 194 7.04 -23.22 -22.13
N ARG A 195 7.71 -23.37 -20.99
CA ARG A 195 9.16 -23.08 -20.91
C ARG A 195 9.98 -24.05 -21.75
N GLN A 196 9.68 -25.35 -21.70
CA GLN A 196 10.33 -26.37 -22.54
C GLN A 196 10.09 -26.10 -24.03
N GLN A 197 8.88 -25.73 -24.42
CA GLN A 197 8.56 -25.34 -25.79
C GLN A 197 9.35 -24.10 -26.24
N TYR A 198 9.51 -23.11 -25.36
CA TYR A 198 10.33 -21.93 -25.63
C TYR A 198 11.79 -22.31 -25.86
N ASP A 199 12.37 -23.09 -24.96
CA ASP A 199 13.76 -23.53 -25.04
C ASP A 199 14.02 -24.41 -26.26
N ALA A 200 13.01 -25.18 -26.72
CA ALA A 200 13.04 -25.97 -27.95
C ALA A 200 12.76 -25.18 -29.24
N GLY A 201 12.43 -23.88 -29.14
CA GLY A 201 12.07 -23.04 -30.28
C GLY A 201 10.73 -23.39 -30.93
N THR A 202 9.86 -24.14 -30.25
CA THR A 202 8.56 -24.62 -30.74
C THR A 202 7.36 -23.88 -30.16
N LEU A 203 7.60 -22.94 -29.22
CA LEU A 203 6.56 -22.19 -28.55
C LEU A 203 5.75 -21.32 -29.51
N ARG A 204 4.43 -21.45 -29.44
CA ARG A 204 3.51 -20.55 -30.07
C ARG A 204 3.11 -19.47 -29.05
N TYR A 205 3.43 -18.19 -29.32
CA TYR A 205 3.09 -17.10 -28.38
C TYR A 205 1.60 -16.94 -28.13
N VAL A 206 0.76 -17.36 -29.06
CA VAL A 206 -0.72 -17.41 -28.83
C VAL A 206 -1.04 -18.37 -27.70
N GLU A 207 -0.41 -19.54 -27.68
CA GLU A 207 -0.60 -20.56 -26.64
C GLU A 207 -0.16 -20.04 -25.26
N LEU A 208 1.02 -19.40 -25.18
CA LEU A 208 1.49 -18.75 -23.96
C LEU A 208 0.49 -17.71 -23.45
N LYS A 209 -0.01 -16.83 -24.34
CA LYS A 209 -0.98 -15.78 -23.99
C LYS A 209 -2.33 -16.32 -23.56
N ASP A 210 -2.84 -17.35 -24.25
CA ASP A 210 -4.14 -17.95 -23.91
C ASP A 210 -4.02 -18.74 -22.60
N THR A 211 -2.96 -19.49 -22.37
CA THR A 211 -2.72 -20.18 -21.08
C THR A 211 -2.61 -19.18 -19.92
N LEU A 212 -1.87 -18.11 -20.09
CA LEU A 212 -1.74 -17.06 -19.08
C LEU A 212 -3.09 -16.37 -18.84
N ALA A 213 -3.89 -16.12 -19.89
CA ALA A 213 -5.21 -15.52 -19.75
C ALA A 213 -6.12 -16.40 -18.88
N GLU A 214 -6.17 -17.70 -19.16
CA GLU A 214 -6.99 -18.63 -18.36
C GLU A 214 -6.48 -18.76 -16.92
N ALA A 215 -5.16 -18.74 -16.70
CA ALA A 215 -4.58 -18.73 -15.36
C ALA A 215 -5.01 -17.49 -14.56
N LEU A 216 -4.91 -16.30 -15.17
CA LEU A 216 -5.36 -15.05 -14.56
C LEU A 216 -6.86 -15.04 -14.31
N ILE A 217 -7.68 -15.49 -15.26
CA ILE A 217 -9.15 -15.58 -15.10
C ILE A 217 -9.49 -16.46 -13.91
N ARG A 218 -8.90 -17.66 -13.80
CA ARG A 218 -9.11 -18.57 -12.65
C ARG A 218 -8.74 -17.90 -11.32
N HIS A 219 -7.63 -17.17 -11.30
CA HIS A 219 -7.16 -16.49 -10.10
C HIS A 219 -8.07 -15.30 -9.70
N LEU A 220 -8.51 -14.53 -10.67
CA LEU A 220 -9.31 -13.31 -10.45
C LEU A 220 -10.79 -13.61 -10.21
N GLU A 221 -11.31 -14.73 -10.68
CA GLU A 221 -12.74 -15.06 -10.58
C GLU A 221 -13.31 -14.99 -9.15
N PRO A 222 -12.70 -15.59 -8.11
CA PRO A 222 -13.24 -15.50 -6.76
C PRO A 222 -13.19 -14.08 -6.22
N ILE A 223 -12.18 -13.29 -6.60
CA ILE A 223 -12.07 -11.87 -6.23
C ILE A 223 -13.18 -11.06 -6.92
N ARG A 224 -13.39 -11.28 -8.21
CA ARG A 224 -14.41 -10.60 -9.02
C ARG A 224 -15.82 -10.91 -8.51
N LEU A 225 -16.13 -12.17 -8.21
CA LEU A 225 -17.42 -12.59 -7.66
C LEU A 225 -17.68 -11.93 -6.31
N ARG A 226 -16.71 -11.97 -5.40
CA ARG A 226 -16.82 -11.32 -4.09
C ARG A 226 -16.94 -9.80 -4.20
N ARG A 227 -16.22 -9.20 -5.16
CA ARG A 227 -16.33 -7.78 -5.47
C ARG A 227 -17.74 -7.39 -5.94
N ALA A 228 -18.33 -8.19 -6.84
CA ALA A 228 -19.69 -7.97 -7.34
C ALA A 228 -20.73 -8.07 -6.22
N GLU A 229 -20.61 -9.07 -5.34
CA GLU A 229 -21.45 -9.21 -4.14
C GLU A 229 -21.37 -7.97 -3.24
N LEU A 230 -20.14 -7.54 -2.91
CA LEU A 230 -19.90 -6.37 -2.05
C LEU A 230 -20.35 -5.05 -2.70
N ALA A 231 -20.23 -4.93 -4.02
CA ALA A 231 -20.67 -3.76 -4.76
C ALA A 231 -22.21 -3.67 -4.87
N GLY A 232 -22.89 -4.82 -4.84
CA GLY A 232 -24.35 -4.92 -4.84
C GLY A 232 -24.99 -4.43 -3.53
N ASP A 233 -24.28 -4.52 -2.41
CA ASP A 233 -24.75 -3.98 -1.13
C ASP A 233 -23.79 -2.92 -0.59
N ARG A 234 -24.03 -1.66 -0.95
CA ARG A 234 -23.22 -0.51 -0.50
C ARG A 234 -23.26 -0.27 1.00
N ARG A 235 -24.21 -0.83 1.75
CA ARG A 235 -24.34 -0.66 3.20
C ARG A 235 -23.22 -1.40 3.93
N ARG A 236 -22.85 -2.61 3.46
CA ARG A 236 -21.82 -3.43 4.11
C ARG A 236 -20.44 -2.79 4.09
N PRO A 237 -19.87 -2.33 2.95
CA PRO A 237 -18.60 -1.60 2.96
C PRO A 237 -18.65 -0.32 3.79
N ARG A 238 -19.80 0.38 3.80
CA ARG A 238 -19.97 1.58 4.63
C ARG A 238 -19.93 1.26 6.12
N ALA A 239 -20.67 0.26 6.57
CA ALA A 239 -20.68 -0.16 7.98
C ALA A 239 -19.28 -0.59 8.46
N ILE A 240 -18.48 -1.22 7.58
CA ILE A 240 -17.08 -1.58 7.91
C ILE A 240 -16.23 -0.33 8.13
N LEU A 241 -16.38 0.70 7.27
CA LEU A 241 -15.65 1.97 7.45
C LEU A 241 -16.08 2.70 8.71
N ASP A 242 -17.40 2.74 8.99
CA ASP A 242 -17.95 3.39 10.19
C ASP A 242 -17.43 2.69 11.47
N ALA A 243 -17.43 1.36 11.49
CA ALA A 243 -16.84 0.60 12.59
C ALA A 243 -15.31 0.82 12.73
N GLY A 244 -14.62 0.99 11.62
CA GLY A 244 -13.20 1.36 11.61
C GLY A 244 -12.96 2.76 12.17
N ALA A 245 -13.82 3.72 11.82
CA ALA A 245 -13.78 5.09 12.30
C ALA A 245 -14.07 5.20 13.82
N GLU A 246 -14.74 4.22 14.42
CA GLU A 246 -14.92 4.12 15.86
C GLU A 246 -13.71 3.46 16.57
N ARG A 247 -13.06 2.49 15.92
CA ARG A 247 -11.96 1.68 16.50
C ARG A 247 -10.60 2.36 16.42
N ALA A 248 -10.32 3.12 15.35
CA ALA A 248 -9.02 3.72 15.11
C ALA A 248 -8.70 4.93 16.01
N PRO A 249 -9.61 5.92 16.24
CA PRO A 249 -9.30 7.13 17.00
C PRO A 249 -8.83 6.88 18.44
N PRO A 250 -9.39 5.95 19.22
CA PRO A 250 -8.91 5.71 20.58
C PRO A 250 -7.45 5.31 20.67
N VAL A 251 -6.98 4.51 19.69
CA VAL A 251 -5.57 4.07 19.60
C VAL A 251 -4.69 5.24 19.16
N GLY A 252 -5.10 5.95 18.10
CA GLY A 252 -4.38 7.11 17.58
C GLY A 252 -4.23 8.21 18.62
N ARG A 253 -5.32 8.52 19.35
CA ARG A 253 -5.33 9.53 20.41
C ARG A 253 -4.39 9.16 21.56
N ALA A 254 -4.39 7.90 22.00
CA ALA A 254 -3.50 7.46 23.07
C ALA A 254 -2.02 7.69 22.70
N THR A 255 -1.64 7.35 21.46
CA THR A 255 -0.27 7.55 20.95
C THR A 255 0.05 9.04 20.76
N LEU A 256 -0.89 9.83 20.21
CA LEU A 256 -0.73 11.27 20.06
C LEU A 256 -0.51 11.94 21.42
N ASP A 257 -1.27 11.54 22.45
CA ASP A 257 -1.12 12.09 23.82
C ASP A 257 0.22 11.71 24.45
N GLU A 258 0.80 10.55 24.13
CA GLU A 258 2.17 10.22 24.52
C GLU A 258 3.18 11.18 23.84
N GLY A 259 3.03 11.40 22.54
CA GLY A 259 3.86 12.34 21.78
C GLY A 259 3.75 13.78 22.34
N ARG A 260 2.53 14.26 22.58
CA ARG A 260 2.29 15.59 23.17
C ARG A 260 2.95 15.73 24.56
N ARG A 261 2.84 14.73 25.41
CA ARG A 261 3.51 14.72 26.72
C ARG A 261 5.03 14.77 26.58
N ALA A 262 5.59 14.03 25.67
CA ALA A 262 7.03 14.00 25.44
C ALA A 262 7.58 15.38 25.02
N ILE A 263 6.86 16.11 24.16
CA ILE A 263 7.26 17.45 23.70
C ILE A 263 6.79 18.59 24.61
N GLY A 264 6.02 18.30 25.67
CA GLY A 264 5.52 19.30 26.61
C GLY A 264 4.35 20.14 26.12
N VAL A 265 3.61 19.66 25.08
CA VAL A 265 2.43 20.34 24.53
C VAL A 265 1.15 19.73 25.08
N GLY A 266 0.14 20.61 25.35
CA GLY A 266 -1.17 20.15 25.82
C GLY A 266 -1.21 19.71 27.29
N LEU A 267 -0.15 19.96 28.05
CA LEU A 267 -0.17 19.73 29.51
C LEU A 267 -1.15 20.73 30.13
N ALA A 268 -2.15 20.23 30.85
CA ALA A 268 -3.01 21.06 31.69
C ALA A 268 -2.12 21.72 32.75
N PHE A 269 -1.93 23.03 32.68
CA PHE A 269 -1.30 23.77 33.77
C PHE A 269 -2.24 23.68 34.98
N PRO A 270 -1.75 23.24 36.15
CA PRO A 270 -2.56 23.30 37.39
C PRO A 270 -3.00 24.76 37.62
N GLY A 271 -4.30 25.04 37.53
CA GLY A 271 -4.86 26.36 37.77
C GLY A 271 -5.48 27.10 36.59
N ARG A 272 -5.47 26.59 35.35
CA ARG A 272 -6.32 27.13 34.29
C ARG A 272 -7.67 26.43 34.27
N PRO A 273 -8.80 27.16 34.37
CA PRO A 273 -10.12 26.56 34.17
C PRO A 273 -10.16 26.01 32.73
N GLY A 274 -10.53 24.74 32.58
CA GLY A 274 -10.52 24.04 31.29
C GLY A 274 -11.37 24.73 30.25
N TRP A 275 -10.83 24.83 29.04
CA TRP A 275 -11.62 25.04 27.85
C TRP A 275 -12.47 23.76 27.66
N GLY A 276 -13.73 23.85 28.07
CA GLY A 276 -14.85 23.03 27.61
C GLY A 276 -14.67 21.51 27.59
N GLY A 277 -14.26 20.89 28.69
CA GLY A 277 -14.35 19.45 28.87
C GLY A 277 -15.35 19.10 29.94
N GLY A 278 -16.45 18.50 29.57
CA GLY A 278 -17.37 17.84 30.54
C GLY A 278 -16.63 16.76 31.34
N PRO A 279 -17.19 16.27 32.46
CA PRO A 279 -16.50 15.38 33.40
C PRO A 279 -16.09 14.07 32.68
N ALA A 280 -14.79 13.79 32.73
CA ALA A 280 -14.23 12.55 32.26
C ALA A 280 -14.89 11.36 32.98
N ALA A 281 -15.70 10.62 32.25
CA ALA A 281 -16.17 9.32 32.71
C ALA A 281 -14.96 8.41 32.95
N ARG A 282 -14.69 8.09 34.21
CA ARG A 282 -13.70 7.07 34.59
C ARG A 282 -14.27 5.70 34.21
N GLY A 283 -13.93 5.22 33.05
CA GLY A 283 -14.15 3.83 32.68
C GLY A 283 -13.11 2.92 33.36
N PRO A 284 -13.47 1.67 33.67
CA PRO A 284 -12.60 0.74 34.40
C PRO A 284 -11.36 0.39 33.56
N ARG A 285 -10.19 0.43 34.20
CA ARG A 285 -8.93 -0.06 33.64
C ARG A 285 -9.00 -1.59 33.52
N SER A 286 -9.19 -2.10 32.32
CA SER A 286 -8.92 -3.52 32.04
C SER A 286 -7.46 -3.70 31.68
N PRO A 287 -6.74 -4.65 32.30
CA PRO A 287 -5.35 -4.94 31.93
C PRO A 287 -5.33 -5.60 30.55
N CYS A 288 -4.63 -4.98 29.62
CA CYS A 288 -4.35 -5.57 28.32
C CYS A 288 -3.28 -6.66 28.52
N THR A 289 -3.72 -7.92 28.56
CA THR A 289 -2.80 -9.07 28.53
C THR A 289 -2.24 -9.20 27.12
N THR A 290 -0.94 -9.07 27.01
CA THR A 290 -0.18 -9.34 25.78
C THR A 290 -0.17 -10.83 25.49
N SER A 291 -0.98 -11.29 24.55
CA SER A 291 -0.75 -12.54 23.85
C SER A 291 -0.24 -12.19 22.46
N GLY A 292 0.93 -12.75 22.11
CA GLY A 292 1.67 -12.43 20.89
C GLY A 292 0.87 -12.66 19.62
N GLY A 293 0.63 -11.58 18.90
CA GLY A 293 0.06 -11.57 17.57
C GLY A 293 0.48 -10.29 16.89
N HIS A 294 1.24 -10.42 15.79
CA HIS A 294 1.65 -9.30 14.96
C HIS A 294 0.41 -8.53 14.47
N ARG A 295 0.32 -7.25 14.78
CA ARG A 295 -0.73 -6.37 14.27
C ARG A 295 -0.29 -5.84 12.91
N THR A 296 -0.87 -6.35 11.84
CA THR A 296 -0.71 -5.80 10.49
C THR A 296 -1.73 -4.70 10.29
N CYS A 297 -1.28 -3.47 10.10
CA CYS A 297 -2.14 -2.36 9.71
C CYS A 297 -2.11 -2.21 8.19
N CYS A 298 -3.27 -2.25 7.54
CA CYS A 298 -3.41 -1.99 6.12
C CYS A 298 -3.78 -0.53 5.89
N PHE A 299 -2.98 0.20 5.10
CA PHE A 299 -3.23 1.58 4.73
C PHE A 299 -3.68 1.65 3.27
N THR A 300 -4.69 2.46 3.01
CA THR A 300 -5.12 2.77 1.64
C THR A 300 -4.88 4.24 1.35
N TRP A 301 -4.11 4.50 0.30
CA TRP A 301 -3.98 5.83 -0.28
C TRP A 301 -5.05 6.00 -1.37
N SER A 302 -5.78 7.10 -1.32
CA SER A 302 -6.66 7.56 -2.40
C SER A 302 -5.86 8.34 -3.44
#